data_889b71cc0520dd2f4d6b1742c8a87d73
#
_entry.id   889b71cc0520dd2f4d6b1742c8a87d73
#
_cell.length_a   1.000
_cell.length_b   1.000
_cell.length_c   1.000
_cell.angle_alpha   90.00
_cell.angle_beta   90.00
_cell.angle_gamma   90.00
#
_symmetry.space_group_name_H-M   'P 1'
#
loop_
_entity.id
_entity.type
_entity.pdbx_description
1 polymer ?
#
loop_
_entity_poly.entity_id
_entity_poly.type
_entity_poly.pdbx_seq_one_letter_code
_entity_poly.pdbx_strand_id
1 'polypeptide(L)'
;MIRPLEYCVNKKHIDVSIDTIDSRIVELLALRNTYIEKGNALENELAEEQSPIRNLNGHYAVLAKKFNLPTEFIQSIFHEIENYVNQDFIAKGYEQQ
;
A
#
# COMPACT_ATOMS: atom_id res chain seq x y z
N MET A 1 8.67 -9.30 16.21
CA MET A 1 8.54 -10.52 15.42
C MET A 1 7.12 -11.07 15.47
N ILE A 2 6.61 -11.52 14.35
CA ILE A 2 5.28 -12.10 14.29
C ILE A 2 5.37 -13.55 14.78
N ARG A 3 4.68 -13.84 15.88
CA ARG A 3 4.68 -15.19 16.45
C ARG A 3 3.61 -16.02 15.75
N PRO A 4 3.93 -17.25 15.31
CA PRO A 4 2.90 -18.12 14.72
C PRO A 4 1.73 -18.31 15.69
N LEU A 5 0.54 -18.42 15.15
CA LEU A 5 -0.69 -18.50 15.96
C LEU A 5 -0.64 -19.65 16.96
N GLU A 6 -0.09 -20.78 16.57
CA GLU A 6 0.01 -21.96 17.44
C GLU A 6 0.93 -21.76 18.64
N TYR A 7 1.81 -20.75 18.58
CA TYR A 7 2.69 -20.41 19.69
C TYR A 7 2.22 -19.18 20.45
N CYS A 8 1.10 -18.60 20.07
CA CYS A 8 0.49 -17.50 20.81
C CYS A 8 -0.36 -18.09 21.93
N VAL A 9 0.19 -18.14 23.13
CA VAL A 9 -0.48 -18.80 24.27
C VAL A 9 -1.13 -17.81 25.25
N ASN A 10 -0.99 -16.53 25.01
CA ASN A 10 -1.68 -15.50 25.81
C ASN A 10 -1.92 -14.26 24.97
N LYS A 11 -2.72 -13.34 25.50
CA LYS A 11 -3.09 -12.13 24.80
C LYS A 11 -1.89 -11.24 24.46
N LYS A 12 -0.89 -11.23 25.33
CA LYS A 12 0.32 -10.42 25.10
C LYS A 12 1.04 -10.88 23.82
N HIS A 13 1.12 -12.18 23.58
CA HIS A 13 1.71 -12.70 22.36
C HIS A 13 0.94 -12.22 21.13
N ILE A 14 -0.37 -12.21 21.22
CA ILE A 14 -1.22 -11.74 20.13
C ILE A 14 -1.00 -10.24 19.89
N ASP A 15 -1.02 -9.44 20.95
CA ASP A 15 -0.88 -7.98 20.85
C ASP A 15 0.48 -7.59 20.27
N VAL A 16 1.56 -8.24 20.69
CA VAL A 16 2.91 -7.98 20.17
C VAL A 16 2.98 -8.34 18.69
N SER A 17 2.35 -9.45 18.32
CA SER A 17 2.32 -9.87 16.91
C SER A 17 1.55 -8.88 16.05
N ILE A 18 0.40 -8.39 16.55
CA ILE A 18 -0.39 -7.39 15.84
C ILE A 18 0.42 -6.10 15.67
N ASP A 19 1.10 -5.64 16.73
CA ASP A 19 1.93 -4.44 16.65
C ASP A 19 3.03 -4.59 15.58
N THR A 20 3.62 -5.76 15.50
CA THR A 20 4.64 -6.05 14.49
C THR A 20 4.03 -6.03 13.10
N ILE A 21 2.85 -6.61 12.93
CA ILE A 21 2.13 -6.59 11.66
C ILE A 21 1.82 -5.16 11.25
N ASP A 22 1.31 -4.35 12.17
CA ASP A 22 0.98 -2.96 11.90
C ASP A 22 2.20 -2.17 11.45
N SER A 23 3.32 -2.38 12.11
CA SER A 23 4.58 -1.74 11.74
C SER A 23 5.02 -2.13 10.33
N ARG A 24 4.82 -3.40 9.97
CA ARG A 24 5.13 -3.89 8.63
C ARG A 24 4.22 -3.27 7.58
N ILE A 25 2.95 -3.07 7.91
CA ILE A 25 2.02 -2.42 6.99
C ILE A 25 2.50 -1.00 6.67
N VAL A 26 2.87 -0.24 7.71
CA VAL A 26 3.36 1.14 7.52
C VAL A 26 4.66 1.14 6.72
N GLU A 27 5.56 0.23 7.03
CA GLU A 27 6.83 0.09 6.32
C GLU A 27 6.60 -0.20 4.84
N LEU A 28 5.65 -1.10 4.53
CA LEU A 28 5.33 -1.45 3.15
C LEU A 28 4.66 -0.30 2.41
N LEU A 29 3.84 0.49 3.10
CA LEU A 29 3.24 1.68 2.49
C LEU A 29 4.32 2.70 2.10
N ALA A 30 5.29 2.92 2.96
CA ALA A 30 6.41 3.81 2.66
C ALA A 30 7.21 3.30 1.46
N LEU A 31 7.48 2.01 1.43
CA LEU A 31 8.20 1.38 0.33
C LEU A 31 7.41 1.49 -0.97
N ARG A 32 6.11 1.27 -0.92
CA ARG A 32 5.24 1.40 -2.08
C ARG A 32 5.32 2.81 -2.67
N ASN A 33 5.29 3.83 -1.83
CA ASN A 33 5.41 5.21 -2.28
C ASN A 33 6.74 5.47 -2.97
N THR A 34 7.82 4.90 -2.45
CA THR A 34 9.14 5.03 -3.06
C THR A 34 9.16 4.46 -4.48
N TYR A 35 8.54 3.30 -4.66
CA TYR A 35 8.47 2.69 -5.99
C TYR A 35 7.59 3.49 -6.94
N ILE A 36 6.51 4.07 -6.45
CA ILE A 36 5.65 4.92 -7.27
C ILE A 36 6.41 6.16 -7.75
N GLU A 37 7.15 6.80 -6.86
CA GLU A 37 7.97 7.96 -7.20
C GLU A 37 9.02 7.61 -8.24
N LYS A 38 9.65 6.47 -8.09
CA LYS A 38 10.65 6.02 -9.06
C LYS A 38 10.01 5.73 -10.42
N GLY A 39 8.84 5.11 -10.42
CA GLY A 39 8.12 4.83 -11.64
C GLY A 39 7.74 6.11 -12.38
N ASN A 40 7.24 7.11 -11.65
CA ASN A 40 6.90 8.40 -12.24
C ASN A 40 8.13 9.10 -12.81
N ALA A 41 9.25 9.05 -12.11
CA ALA A 41 10.48 9.66 -12.58
C ALA A 41 10.96 8.99 -13.88
N LEU A 42 10.86 7.68 -13.96
CA LEU A 42 11.27 6.96 -15.17
C LEU A 42 10.38 7.29 -16.37
N GLU A 43 9.07 7.40 -16.15
CA GLU A 43 8.16 7.78 -17.21
C GLU A 43 8.48 9.18 -17.74
N ASN A 44 8.72 10.12 -16.86
CA ASN A 44 9.05 11.49 -17.24
C ASN A 44 10.40 11.57 -17.97
N GLU A 45 11.37 10.84 -17.48
CA GLU A 45 12.72 10.86 -18.02
C GLU A 45 12.80 10.28 -19.42
N LEU A 46 12.10 9.16 -19.64
CA LEU A 46 12.16 8.46 -20.91
C LEU A 46 11.26 9.07 -21.98
N ALA A 47 10.32 9.91 -21.58
CA ALA A 47 9.35 10.52 -22.49
C ALA A 47 8.62 9.47 -23.33
N GLU A 48 8.47 8.29 -22.79
CA GLU A 48 7.82 7.18 -23.48
C GLU A 48 6.31 7.30 -23.40
N GLU A 49 5.63 6.48 -24.19
CA GLU A 49 4.20 6.39 -24.14
C GLU A 49 3.77 6.08 -22.72
N GLN A 50 2.69 6.73 -22.31
CA GLN A 50 2.16 6.50 -20.98
C GLN A 50 1.83 5.03 -20.80
N SER A 51 2.28 4.49 -19.68
CA SER A 51 1.91 3.13 -19.31
C SER A 51 0.39 3.03 -19.24
N PRO A 52 -0.18 1.91 -19.69
CA PRO A 52 -1.63 1.74 -19.52
C PRO A 52 -2.01 1.89 -18.05
N ILE A 53 -3.12 2.54 -17.80
CA ILE A 53 -3.63 2.70 -16.45
C ILE A 53 -3.82 1.30 -15.87
N ARG A 54 -3.21 1.06 -14.73
CA ARG A 54 -3.33 -0.23 -14.05
C ARG A 54 -4.80 -0.47 -13.69
N ASN A 55 -5.29 -1.64 -14.04
CA ASN A 55 -6.63 -2.04 -13.60
C ASN A 55 -6.58 -2.50 -12.16
N LEU A 56 -6.58 -1.53 -11.26
CA LEU A 56 -6.42 -1.80 -9.83
C LEU A 56 -7.61 -2.53 -9.25
N ASN A 57 -8.81 -2.27 -9.76
CA ASN A 57 -10.02 -2.92 -9.23
C ASN A 57 -9.97 -4.43 -9.41
N GLY A 58 -9.56 -4.91 -10.59
CA GLY A 58 -9.42 -6.34 -10.82
C GLY A 58 -8.34 -6.96 -9.95
N HIS A 59 -7.22 -6.26 -9.80
CA HIS A 59 -6.11 -6.72 -8.98
C HIS A 59 -6.54 -6.86 -7.51
N TYR A 60 -7.25 -5.87 -6.98
CA TYR A 60 -7.69 -5.90 -5.59
C TYR A 60 -8.72 -7.00 -5.34
N ALA A 61 -9.60 -7.24 -6.30
CA ALA A 61 -10.56 -8.33 -6.17
C ALA A 61 -9.87 -9.69 -6.08
N VAL A 62 -8.84 -9.89 -6.90
CA VAL A 62 -8.06 -11.14 -6.88
C VAL A 62 -7.35 -11.30 -5.54
N LEU A 63 -6.72 -10.24 -5.04
CA LEU A 63 -6.03 -10.29 -3.75
C LEU A 63 -7.00 -10.55 -2.59
N ALA A 64 -8.15 -9.87 -2.61
CA ALA A 64 -9.14 -10.05 -1.56
C ALA A 64 -9.60 -11.50 -1.50
N LYS A 65 -9.88 -12.09 -2.64
CA LYS A 65 -10.30 -13.48 -2.71
C LYS A 65 -9.20 -14.42 -2.24
N LYS A 66 -7.96 -14.16 -2.66
CA LYS A 66 -6.81 -14.98 -2.29
C LYS A 66 -6.62 -15.04 -0.78
N PHE A 67 -6.79 -13.93 -0.10
CA PHE A 67 -6.57 -13.82 1.33
C PHE A 67 -7.86 -13.85 2.14
N ASN A 68 -8.99 -14.16 1.50
CA ASN A 68 -10.29 -14.32 2.15
C ASN A 68 -10.71 -13.05 2.90
N LEU A 69 -10.58 -11.91 2.24
CA LEU A 69 -11.00 -10.62 2.77
C LEU A 69 -12.08 -10.01 1.88
N PRO A 70 -12.95 -9.16 2.45
CA PRO A 70 -13.96 -8.49 1.63
C PRO A 70 -13.29 -7.57 0.59
N THR A 71 -13.72 -7.67 -0.66
CA THR A 71 -13.18 -6.85 -1.73
C THR A 71 -13.36 -5.37 -1.45
N GLU A 72 -14.54 -4.98 -0.94
CA GLU A 72 -14.83 -3.59 -0.62
C GLU A 72 -13.87 -3.01 0.42
N PHE A 73 -13.49 -3.82 1.39
CA PHE A 73 -12.53 -3.42 2.40
C PHE A 73 -11.18 -3.12 1.79
N ILE A 74 -10.70 -4.01 0.91
CA ILE A 74 -9.41 -3.82 0.23
C ILE A 74 -9.46 -2.60 -0.68
N GLN A 75 -10.55 -2.43 -1.44
CA GLN A 75 -10.71 -1.28 -2.31
C GLN A 75 -10.69 0.04 -1.52
N SER A 76 -11.35 0.05 -0.36
CA SER A 76 -11.37 1.24 0.50
C SER A 76 -9.98 1.61 1.00
N ILE A 77 -9.20 0.63 1.42
CA ILE A 77 -7.84 0.86 1.89
C ILE A 77 -7.00 1.48 0.78
N PHE A 78 -7.02 0.90 -0.40
CA PHE A 78 -6.20 1.38 -1.50
C PHE A 78 -6.71 2.70 -2.06
N HIS A 79 -8.01 2.95 -1.96
CA HIS A 79 -8.55 4.26 -2.32
C HIS A 79 -7.96 5.36 -1.42
N GLU A 80 -7.90 5.11 -0.12
CA GLU A 80 -7.28 6.05 0.82
C GLU A 80 -5.79 6.24 0.55
N ILE A 81 -5.08 5.17 0.24
CA ILE A 81 -3.67 5.22 -0.09
C ILE A 81 -3.45 6.09 -1.32
N GLU A 82 -4.27 5.93 -2.35
CA GLU A 82 -4.15 6.71 -3.58
C GLU A 82 -4.50 8.17 -3.38
N ASN A 83 -5.50 8.45 -2.55
CA ASN A 83 -5.82 9.83 -2.20
C ASN A 83 -4.64 10.50 -1.50
N TYR A 84 -4.00 9.81 -0.60
CA TYR A 84 -2.83 10.34 0.10
C TYR A 84 -1.69 10.63 -0.88
N VAL A 85 -1.40 9.70 -1.76
CA VAL A 85 -0.33 9.87 -2.75
C VAL A 85 -0.62 11.08 -3.64
N ASN A 86 -1.85 11.22 -4.10
CA ASN A 86 -2.23 12.35 -4.94
C ASN A 86 -2.12 13.68 -4.20
N GLN A 87 -2.55 13.72 -2.94
CA GLN A 87 -2.46 14.92 -2.13
C GLN A 87 -1.02 15.33 -1.86
N ASP A 88 -0.17 14.36 -1.55
CA ASP A 88 1.25 14.60 -1.31
C ASP A 88 1.91 15.17 -2.56
N PHE A 89 1.58 14.62 -3.71
CA PHE A 89 2.10 15.08 -4.99
C PHE A 89 1.69 16.54 -5.26
N ILE A 90 0.43 16.86 -5.01
CA ILE A 90 -0.09 18.22 -5.19
C ILE A 90 0.59 19.18 -4.21
N ALA A 91 0.74 18.77 -2.95
CA ALA A 91 1.38 19.61 -1.93
C ALA A 91 2.83 19.93 -2.31
N LYS A 92 3.56 18.94 -2.81
CA LYS A 92 4.93 19.15 -3.27
C LYS A 92 4.98 20.13 -4.45
N GLY A 93 3.99 20.05 -5.33
CA GLY A 93 3.88 20.99 -6.43
C GLY A 93 3.70 22.42 -5.96
N TYR A 94 2.88 22.63 -4.95
CA TYR A 94 2.66 23.95 -4.37
C TYR A 94 3.92 24.48 -3.67
N GLU A 95 4.63 23.63 -2.99
CA GLU A 95 5.83 24.02 -2.27
C GLU A 95 6.93 24.51 -3.20
N GLN A 96 6.92 24.07 -4.43
CA GLN A 96 7.91 24.46 -5.42
C GLN A 96 7.64 25.84 -6.01
N GLN A 97 6.51 26.39 -5.71
CA GLN A 97 6.15 27.73 -6.16
C GLN A 97 6.56 28.76 -5.13
#